data_f21d1eabc19def541698bf1ee222dea4
#
_entry.id   f21d1eabc19def541698bf1ee222dea4
#
_cell.length_a   1.000
_cell.length_b   1.000
_cell.length_c   1.000
_cell.angle_alpha   90.00
_cell.angle_beta   90.00
_cell.angle_gamma   90.00
#
_symmetry.space_group_name_H-M   'P 1'
#
loop_
_entity.id
_entity.type
_entity.pdbx_description
1 polymer ?
#
loop_
_entity_poly.entity_id
_entity_poly.type
_entity_poly.pdbx_seq_one_letter_code
_entity_poly.pdbx_strand_id
1 'polypeptide(L)'
;FVFVTPRHWPGKTDWIKSNIAKGQWKDVRAYDSSDLEQWLEQSVAAQVWFAFEVDRPSMGVRSLDKCWDDWAKVAKPPLIGSLFSPAIESAKRTMLSRLSSAPDGPTMIAADSVEEALAFLAQILGPLGGEELDRYRERVLVFEESGVLPKLAEGTTEFIAVAANHQVERELGTFAHSMHSIV
;
A
#
# COMPACT_ATOMS: atom_id res chain seq x y z
N PHE A 1 22.95 6.37 13.30
CA PHE A 1 22.71 5.01 13.82
C PHE A 1 21.24 4.85 14.21
N VAL A 2 20.61 3.75 13.79
CA VAL A 2 19.22 3.42 14.14
C VAL A 2 19.21 2.06 14.81
N PHE A 3 18.56 1.97 15.97
CA PHE A 3 18.30 0.72 16.68
C PHE A 3 16.80 0.48 16.77
N VAL A 4 16.35 -0.72 16.46
CA VAL A 4 14.93 -1.11 16.52
C VAL A 4 14.79 -2.38 17.35
N THR A 5 13.80 -2.40 18.25
CA THR A 5 13.47 -3.58 19.04
C THR A 5 11.94 -3.76 19.14
N PRO A 6 11.42 -4.99 18.99
CA PRO A 6 9.99 -5.26 19.19
C PRO A 6 9.60 -5.34 20.68
N ARG A 7 10.51 -5.05 21.59
CA ARG A 7 10.26 -5.08 23.04
C ARG A 7 10.09 -3.65 23.56
N HIS A 8 9.19 -3.46 24.52
CA HIS A 8 9.10 -2.21 25.25
C HIS A 8 10.40 -1.89 25.97
N TRP A 9 10.92 -0.68 25.81
CA TRP A 9 12.23 -0.29 26.36
C TRP A 9 12.17 1.01 27.15
N PRO A 10 11.93 0.97 28.47
CA PRO A 10 11.82 2.16 29.33
C PRO A 10 13.09 3.03 29.35
N GLY A 11 14.26 2.44 29.17
CA GLY A 11 15.57 3.13 29.14
C GLY A 11 15.98 3.73 27.79
N LYS A 12 15.11 3.71 26.77
CA LYS A 12 15.40 4.15 25.40
C LYS A 12 15.94 5.58 25.33
N THR A 13 15.30 6.50 26.01
CA THR A 13 15.67 7.93 25.98
C THR A 13 17.06 8.18 26.56
N ASP A 14 17.40 7.55 27.68
CA ASP A 14 18.69 7.72 28.32
C ASP A 14 19.81 7.05 27.50
N TRP A 15 19.52 5.92 26.89
CA TRP A 15 20.43 5.26 25.98
C TRP A 15 20.75 6.13 24.75
N ILE A 16 19.74 6.76 24.12
CA ILE A 16 19.92 7.70 23.00
C ILE A 16 20.83 8.85 23.43
N LYS A 17 20.52 9.53 24.54
CA LYS A 17 21.32 10.63 25.06
C LYS A 17 22.76 10.24 25.31
N SER A 18 23.01 9.08 25.95
CA SER A 18 24.33 8.55 26.21
C SER A 18 25.12 8.28 24.93
N ASN A 19 24.49 7.75 23.88
CA ASN A 19 25.20 7.45 22.63
C ASN A 19 25.42 8.71 21.76
N ILE A 20 24.54 9.68 21.81
CA ILE A 20 24.77 11.01 21.19
C ILE A 20 25.99 11.68 21.87
N ALA A 21 26.08 11.63 23.21
CA ALA A 21 27.17 12.24 23.98
C ALA A 21 28.55 11.62 23.66
N LYS A 22 28.60 10.37 23.18
CA LYS A 22 29.85 9.73 22.75
C LYS A 22 30.42 10.31 21.46
N GLY A 23 29.61 11.06 20.67
CA GLY A 23 30.04 11.71 19.43
C GLY A 23 30.46 10.78 18.29
N GLN A 24 30.17 9.47 18.41
CA GLN A 24 30.55 8.48 17.40
C GLN A 24 29.69 8.51 16.15
N TRP A 25 28.44 9.01 16.28
CA TRP A 25 27.43 9.01 15.23
C TRP A 25 26.85 10.40 15.06
N LYS A 26 26.57 10.80 13.81
CA LYS A 26 25.95 12.08 13.49
C LYS A 26 24.52 12.20 14.05
N ASP A 27 23.79 11.08 14.08
CA ASP A 27 22.44 10.98 14.63
C ASP A 27 22.26 9.58 15.23
N VAL A 28 21.55 9.49 16.35
CA VAL A 28 21.23 8.23 17.02
C VAL A 28 19.74 8.19 17.30
N ARG A 29 19.08 7.19 16.75
CA ARG A 29 17.64 6.93 16.95
C ARG A 29 17.43 5.53 17.49
N ALA A 30 16.43 5.38 18.35
CA ALA A 30 15.99 4.08 18.82
C ALA A 30 14.46 4.03 18.82
N TYR A 31 13.93 2.93 18.34
CA TYR A 31 12.51 2.66 18.25
C TYR A 31 12.21 1.35 18.98
N ASP A 32 11.18 1.37 19.81
CA ASP A 32 10.71 0.21 20.57
C ASP A 32 9.28 -0.20 20.18
N SER A 33 8.69 -1.17 20.86
CA SER A 33 7.34 -1.67 20.52
C SER A 33 6.30 -0.55 20.49
N SER A 34 6.39 0.42 21.40
CA SER A 34 5.41 1.52 21.46
C SER A 34 5.48 2.44 20.23
N ASP A 35 6.69 2.71 19.71
CA ASP A 35 6.86 3.48 18.48
C ASP A 35 6.35 2.69 17.28
N LEU A 36 6.65 1.38 17.22
CA LEU A 36 6.20 0.51 16.14
C LEU A 36 4.67 0.34 16.12
N GLU A 37 4.05 0.19 17.28
CA GLU A 37 2.60 0.16 17.43
C GLU A 37 1.97 1.46 16.93
N GLN A 38 2.50 2.61 17.35
CA GLN A 38 2.02 3.92 16.90
C GLN A 38 2.14 4.09 15.38
N TRP A 39 3.22 3.62 14.76
CA TRP A 39 3.37 3.68 13.30
C TRP A 39 2.36 2.80 12.58
N LEU A 40 2.14 1.58 13.09
CA LEU A 40 1.11 0.69 12.55
C LEU A 40 -0.29 1.32 12.66
N GLU A 41 -0.61 1.94 13.79
CA GLU A 41 -1.91 2.61 13.98
C GLU A 41 -2.13 3.76 12.98
N GLN A 42 -1.06 4.43 12.55
CA GLN A 42 -1.12 5.53 11.59
C GLN A 42 -1.22 5.10 10.13
N SER A 43 -0.99 3.83 9.81
CA SER A 43 -0.99 3.33 8.42
C SER A 43 -1.75 2.03 8.27
N VAL A 44 -2.96 2.12 7.72
CA VAL A 44 -3.78 0.93 7.40
C VAL A 44 -3.05 -0.01 6.42
N ALA A 45 -2.33 0.55 5.45
CA ALA A 45 -1.56 -0.25 4.51
C ALA A 45 -0.44 -1.05 5.21
N ALA A 46 0.26 -0.44 6.17
CA ALA A 46 1.26 -1.14 6.98
C ALA A 46 0.63 -2.22 7.87
N GLN A 47 -0.57 -1.97 8.42
CA GLN A 47 -1.32 -2.98 9.17
C GLN A 47 -1.67 -4.20 8.31
N VAL A 48 -2.17 -3.97 7.10
CA VAL A 48 -2.50 -5.04 6.14
C VAL A 48 -1.26 -5.83 5.78
N TRP A 49 -0.16 -5.15 5.42
CA TRP A 49 1.11 -5.80 5.12
C TRP A 49 1.61 -6.63 6.32
N PHE A 50 1.64 -6.05 7.51
CA PHE A 50 2.09 -6.76 8.72
C PHE A 50 1.21 -7.97 9.05
N ALA A 51 -0.10 -7.86 8.86
CA ALA A 51 -1.02 -8.98 9.07
C ALA A 51 -0.69 -10.18 8.17
N PHE A 52 -0.28 -9.94 6.91
CA PHE A 52 0.20 -10.99 6.02
C PHE A 52 1.52 -11.61 6.51
N GLU A 53 2.49 -10.79 6.94
CA GLU A 53 3.80 -11.28 7.41
C GLU A 53 3.68 -12.19 8.66
N VAL A 54 2.67 -11.94 9.50
CA VAL A 54 2.43 -12.76 10.71
C VAL A 54 1.37 -13.84 10.52
N ASP A 55 1.04 -14.18 9.26
CA ASP A 55 0.04 -15.20 8.87
C ASP A 55 -1.35 -14.97 9.53
N ARG A 56 -1.75 -13.72 9.61
CA ARG A 56 -3.09 -13.30 10.06
C ARG A 56 -3.88 -12.82 8.84
N PRO A 57 -4.95 -13.51 8.43
CA PRO A 57 -5.73 -13.10 7.27
C PRO A 57 -6.28 -11.68 7.46
N SER A 58 -5.98 -10.81 6.52
CA SER A 58 -6.61 -9.49 6.44
C SER A 58 -8.02 -9.68 5.90
N MET A 59 -9.02 -9.39 6.71
CA MET A 59 -10.43 -9.60 6.37
C MET A 59 -10.82 -8.84 5.10
N GLY A 60 -10.83 -9.53 3.94
CA GLY A 60 -11.32 -8.98 2.68
C GLY A 60 -10.49 -7.84 2.07
N VAL A 61 -9.22 -7.69 2.47
CA VAL A 61 -8.30 -6.69 1.92
C VAL A 61 -6.98 -7.35 1.53
N ARG A 62 -6.46 -7.05 0.33
CA ARG A 62 -5.15 -7.52 -0.16
C ARG A 62 -4.24 -6.36 -0.56
N SER A 63 -2.93 -6.61 -0.52
CA SER A 63 -1.93 -5.73 -1.15
C SER A 63 -1.82 -6.00 -2.65
N LEU A 64 -1.33 -5.02 -3.42
CA LEU A 64 -1.05 -5.22 -4.84
C LEU A 64 0.02 -6.28 -5.09
N ASP A 65 1.01 -6.42 -4.20
CA ASP A 65 2.04 -7.44 -4.31
C ASP A 65 1.46 -8.84 -4.27
N LYS A 66 0.51 -9.06 -3.38
CA LYS A 66 -0.19 -10.33 -3.29
C LYS A 66 -1.02 -10.61 -4.56
N CYS A 67 -1.68 -9.59 -5.11
CA CYS A 67 -2.45 -9.72 -6.35
C CYS A 67 -1.52 -10.08 -7.53
N TRP A 68 -0.36 -9.41 -7.64
CA TRP A 68 0.65 -9.73 -8.64
C TRP A 68 1.17 -11.15 -8.52
N ASP A 69 1.54 -11.55 -7.31
CA ASP A 69 2.10 -12.87 -7.02
C ASP A 69 1.14 -14.00 -7.40
N ASP A 70 -0.14 -13.84 -7.07
CA ASP A 70 -1.16 -14.83 -7.38
C ASP A 70 -1.39 -14.91 -8.90
N TRP A 71 -1.48 -13.77 -9.59
CA TRP A 71 -1.66 -13.72 -11.03
C TRP A 71 -0.44 -14.27 -11.80
N ALA A 72 0.77 -13.87 -11.42
CA ALA A 72 1.99 -14.30 -12.12
C ALA A 72 2.23 -15.80 -12.03
N LYS A 73 1.83 -16.45 -10.94
CA LYS A 73 2.00 -17.90 -10.71
C LYS A 73 1.02 -18.81 -11.46
N VAL A 74 0.01 -18.23 -12.11
CA VAL A 74 -0.97 -19.02 -12.91
C VAL A 74 -0.30 -19.75 -14.07
N ALA A 75 0.74 -19.18 -14.67
CA ALA A 75 1.47 -19.76 -15.77
C ALA A 75 2.78 -20.45 -15.33
N LYS A 76 3.26 -21.39 -16.17
CA LYS A 76 4.57 -22.05 -16.01
C LYS A 76 5.36 -21.93 -17.32
N PRO A 77 6.48 -21.17 -17.39
CA PRO A 77 7.05 -20.38 -16.28
C PRO A 77 6.13 -19.23 -15.84
N PRO A 78 6.35 -18.66 -14.65
CA PRO A 78 5.55 -17.52 -14.18
C PRO A 78 5.59 -16.34 -15.15
N LEU A 79 4.48 -15.58 -15.19
CA LEU A 79 4.38 -14.40 -16.03
C LEU A 79 5.31 -13.30 -15.53
N ILE A 80 5.83 -12.49 -16.46
CA ILE A 80 6.76 -11.39 -16.15
C ILE A 80 6.09 -10.04 -16.39
N GLY A 81 6.44 -9.05 -15.56
CA GLY A 81 5.83 -7.73 -15.59
C GLY A 81 5.98 -6.98 -16.93
N SER A 82 7.03 -7.26 -17.68
CA SER A 82 7.26 -6.63 -19.00
C SER A 82 6.15 -6.88 -20.03
N LEU A 83 5.26 -7.84 -19.80
CA LEU A 83 4.04 -8.02 -20.61
C LEU A 83 3.18 -6.75 -20.65
N PHE A 84 3.17 -5.97 -19.58
CA PHE A 84 2.41 -4.73 -19.48
C PHE A 84 3.16 -3.49 -19.97
N SER A 85 4.43 -3.58 -20.36
CA SER A 85 5.24 -2.40 -20.72
C SER A 85 4.57 -1.45 -21.71
N PRO A 86 3.97 -1.90 -22.83
CA PRO A 86 3.32 -0.99 -23.78
C PRO A 86 2.12 -0.24 -23.18
N ALA A 87 1.31 -0.94 -22.37
CA ALA A 87 0.15 -0.36 -21.72
C ALA A 87 0.56 0.64 -20.62
N ILE A 88 1.60 0.31 -19.86
CA ILE A 88 2.15 1.19 -18.81
C ILE A 88 2.71 2.47 -19.41
N GLU A 89 3.51 2.42 -20.45
CA GLU A 89 4.04 3.62 -21.12
C GLU A 89 2.93 4.58 -21.58
N SER A 90 1.80 4.04 -22.06
CA SER A 90 0.65 4.87 -22.46
C SER A 90 -0.11 5.46 -21.26
N ALA A 91 -0.25 4.72 -20.16
CA ALA A 91 -1.07 5.08 -19.01
C ALA A 91 -0.33 5.88 -17.93
N LYS A 92 1.00 5.77 -17.87
CA LYS A 92 1.85 6.31 -16.81
C LYS A 92 1.57 7.77 -16.48
N ARG A 93 1.52 8.63 -17.48
CA ARG A 93 1.27 10.08 -17.31
C ARG A 93 -0.11 10.34 -16.71
N THR A 94 -1.11 9.65 -17.19
CA THR A 94 -2.49 9.79 -16.71
C THR A 94 -2.60 9.33 -15.26
N MET A 95 -2.01 8.18 -14.92
CA MET A 95 -2.01 7.65 -13.56
C MET A 95 -1.30 8.61 -12.59
N LEU A 96 -0.12 9.10 -12.95
CA LEU A 96 0.61 10.06 -12.13
C LEU A 96 -0.19 11.35 -11.92
N SER A 97 -0.80 11.88 -12.97
CA SER A 97 -1.64 13.09 -12.88
C SER A 97 -2.83 12.87 -11.95
N ARG A 98 -3.49 11.73 -12.02
CA ARG A 98 -4.63 11.40 -11.15
C ARG A 98 -4.23 11.28 -9.68
N LEU A 99 -3.16 10.56 -9.38
CA LEU A 99 -2.72 10.31 -8.01
C LEU A 99 -2.02 11.51 -7.35
N SER A 100 -1.50 12.46 -8.13
CA SER A 100 -0.86 13.67 -7.60
C SER A 100 -1.81 14.86 -7.41
N SER A 101 -3.03 14.80 -7.92
CA SER A 101 -4.07 15.80 -7.68
C SER A 101 -4.97 15.42 -6.49
N ALA A 102 -5.86 16.31 -6.08
CA ALA A 102 -6.91 15.94 -5.12
C ALA A 102 -7.86 14.88 -5.73
N PRO A 103 -8.42 13.98 -4.91
CA PRO A 103 -9.40 13.01 -5.39
C PRO A 103 -10.60 13.70 -6.05
N ASP A 104 -10.90 13.28 -7.28
CA ASP A 104 -12.03 13.79 -8.09
C ASP A 104 -12.68 12.63 -8.86
N GLY A 105 -13.27 11.71 -8.12
CA GLY A 105 -13.89 10.50 -8.66
C GLY A 105 -12.92 9.34 -8.90
N PRO A 106 -13.44 8.17 -9.25
CA PRO A 106 -12.67 6.96 -9.45
C PRO A 106 -11.82 7.01 -10.73
N THR A 107 -10.64 6.43 -10.67
CA THR A 107 -9.82 6.12 -11.86
C THR A 107 -10.24 4.77 -12.39
N MET A 108 -10.69 4.72 -13.64
CA MET A 108 -11.15 3.47 -14.26
C MET A 108 -10.01 2.79 -15.02
N ILE A 109 -9.89 1.47 -14.83
CA ILE A 109 -8.99 0.60 -15.60
C ILE A 109 -9.85 -0.41 -16.36
N ALA A 110 -9.76 -0.38 -17.69
CA ALA A 110 -10.41 -1.37 -18.54
C ALA A 110 -9.45 -2.52 -18.83
N ALA A 111 -9.85 -3.74 -18.47
CA ALA A 111 -9.12 -4.99 -18.71
C ALA A 111 -10.11 -6.13 -18.95
N ASP A 112 -9.62 -7.27 -19.43
CA ASP A 112 -10.44 -8.45 -19.70
C ASP A 112 -10.88 -9.16 -18.41
N SER A 113 -10.13 -8.98 -17.31
CA SER A 113 -10.47 -9.49 -15.99
C SER A 113 -10.00 -8.56 -14.86
N VAL A 114 -10.60 -8.71 -13.69
CA VAL A 114 -10.19 -7.99 -12.47
C VAL A 114 -8.75 -8.34 -12.09
N GLU A 115 -8.37 -9.61 -12.21
CA GLU A 115 -7.02 -10.09 -11.88
C GLU A 115 -5.97 -9.46 -12.80
N GLU A 116 -6.28 -9.29 -14.08
CA GLU A 116 -5.40 -8.61 -15.04
C GLU A 116 -5.26 -7.12 -14.72
N ALA A 117 -6.38 -6.45 -14.40
CA ALA A 117 -6.36 -5.05 -13.97
C ALA A 117 -5.51 -4.86 -12.72
N LEU A 118 -5.64 -5.74 -11.72
CA LEU A 118 -4.85 -5.70 -10.50
C LEU A 118 -3.36 -5.98 -10.77
N ALA A 119 -3.05 -6.94 -11.66
CA ALA A 119 -1.68 -7.23 -12.07
C ALA A 119 -1.04 -6.05 -12.82
N PHE A 120 -1.78 -5.42 -13.74
CA PHE A 120 -1.37 -4.18 -14.40
C PHE A 120 -1.10 -3.06 -13.38
N LEU A 121 -2.03 -2.86 -12.43
CA LEU A 121 -1.91 -1.85 -11.40
C LEU A 121 -0.67 -2.08 -10.52
N ALA A 122 -0.38 -3.32 -10.15
CA ALA A 122 0.82 -3.68 -9.39
C ALA A 122 2.12 -3.35 -10.15
N GLN A 123 2.11 -3.43 -11.47
CA GLN A 123 3.29 -3.12 -12.28
C GLN A 123 3.45 -1.62 -12.56
N ILE A 124 2.34 -0.89 -12.78
CA ILE A 124 2.41 0.55 -13.02
C ILE A 124 2.69 1.34 -11.74
N LEU A 125 2.19 0.89 -10.59
CA LEU A 125 2.51 1.47 -9.27
C LEU A 125 3.73 0.80 -8.61
N GLY A 126 4.52 0.05 -9.35
CA GLY A 126 5.68 -0.69 -8.91
C GLY A 126 6.84 -0.58 -9.91
N PRO A 127 7.50 -1.72 -10.23
CA PRO A 127 8.79 -1.71 -10.92
C PRO A 127 8.81 -1.00 -12.27
N LEU A 128 7.69 -1.04 -13.01
CA LEU A 128 7.63 -0.46 -14.36
C LEU A 128 7.15 0.99 -14.38
N GLY A 129 6.49 1.46 -13.32
CA GLY A 129 6.01 2.84 -13.22
C GLY A 129 7.08 3.88 -12.91
N GLY A 130 8.21 3.45 -12.31
CA GLY A 130 9.28 4.31 -11.83
C GLY A 130 8.98 4.95 -10.47
N GLU A 131 10.00 5.60 -9.88
CA GLU A 131 9.98 6.10 -8.49
C GLU A 131 8.79 7.02 -8.18
N GLU A 132 8.33 7.83 -9.13
CA GLU A 132 7.22 8.75 -8.91
C GLU A 132 5.89 8.03 -8.67
N LEU A 133 5.67 6.87 -9.28
CA LEU A 133 4.46 6.06 -9.08
C LEU A 133 4.65 5.00 -7.98
N ASP A 134 5.85 4.47 -7.83
CA ASP A 134 6.16 3.44 -6.82
C ASP A 134 5.86 3.91 -5.38
N ARG A 135 6.06 5.20 -5.10
CA ARG A 135 5.71 5.81 -3.80
C ARG A 135 4.23 5.66 -3.39
N TYR A 136 3.34 5.41 -4.34
CA TYR A 136 1.91 5.19 -4.05
C TYR A 136 1.58 3.72 -3.75
N ARG A 137 2.46 2.78 -4.13
CA ARG A 137 2.23 1.35 -4.05
C ARG A 137 1.84 0.87 -2.66
N GLU A 138 2.61 1.28 -1.65
CA GLU A 138 2.39 0.88 -0.26
C GLU A 138 1.09 1.44 0.34
N ARG A 139 0.47 2.41 -0.32
CA ARG A 139 -0.80 3.01 0.10
C ARG A 139 -2.01 2.34 -0.54
N VAL A 140 -1.81 1.42 -1.46
CA VAL A 140 -2.89 0.78 -2.20
C VAL A 140 -3.43 -0.43 -1.46
N LEU A 141 -4.74 -0.44 -1.27
CA LEU A 141 -5.49 -1.54 -0.67
C LEU A 141 -6.56 -2.04 -1.63
N VAL A 142 -6.54 -3.33 -1.91
CA VAL A 142 -7.51 -4.00 -2.78
C VAL A 142 -8.60 -4.60 -1.90
N PHE A 143 -9.82 -4.12 -2.04
CA PHE A 143 -10.98 -4.55 -1.28
C PHE A 143 -11.76 -5.61 -2.02
N GLU A 144 -11.95 -6.77 -1.38
CA GLU A 144 -12.66 -7.92 -1.94
C GLU A 144 -14.02 -8.16 -1.28
N GLU A 145 -14.21 -7.65 -0.05
CA GLU A 145 -15.44 -7.82 0.72
C GLU A 145 -16.13 -6.48 0.97
N SER A 146 -17.45 -6.48 0.76
CA SER A 146 -18.33 -5.35 1.07
C SER A 146 -18.35 -5.05 2.58
N GLY A 147 -18.46 -3.78 2.93
CA GLY A 147 -18.51 -3.31 4.33
C GLY A 147 -17.15 -3.20 5.03
N VAL A 148 -16.04 -3.63 4.41
CA VAL A 148 -14.69 -3.46 4.97
C VAL A 148 -14.19 -2.05 4.73
N LEU A 149 -14.34 -1.54 3.51
CA LEU A 149 -13.94 -0.18 3.13
C LEU A 149 -14.54 0.91 4.04
N PRO A 150 -15.86 0.96 4.29
CA PRO A 150 -16.43 1.97 5.18
C PRO A 150 -15.84 1.94 6.59
N LYS A 151 -15.63 0.74 7.16
CA LYS A 151 -15.05 0.59 8.50
C LYS A 151 -13.61 1.12 8.60
N LEU A 152 -12.80 0.85 7.57
CA LEU A 152 -11.43 1.37 7.54
C LEU A 152 -11.40 2.88 7.30
N ALA A 153 -12.30 3.40 6.47
CA ALA A 153 -12.39 4.81 6.15
C ALA A 153 -12.88 5.68 7.33
N GLU A 154 -13.52 5.11 8.35
CA GLU A 154 -13.82 5.80 9.61
C GLU A 154 -12.54 6.23 10.36
N GLY A 155 -11.46 5.46 10.23
CA GLY A 155 -10.17 5.75 10.90
C GLY A 155 -9.25 6.66 10.08
N THR A 156 -9.20 6.47 8.78
CA THR A 156 -8.34 7.24 7.86
C THR A 156 -8.76 7.07 6.41
N THR A 157 -8.53 8.08 5.59
CA THR A 157 -8.71 8.04 4.13
C THR A 157 -7.36 8.18 3.38
N GLU A 158 -6.24 8.06 4.05
CA GLU A 158 -4.90 8.26 3.48
C GLU A 158 -4.38 7.06 2.66
N PHE A 159 -5.25 6.17 2.23
CA PHE A 159 -4.94 5.07 1.34
C PHE A 159 -5.64 5.23 -0.02
N ILE A 160 -5.21 4.46 -1.01
CA ILE A 160 -5.83 4.37 -2.33
C ILE A 160 -6.67 3.09 -2.34
N ALA A 161 -7.98 3.23 -2.50
CA ALA A 161 -8.88 2.09 -2.49
C ALA A 161 -9.09 1.53 -3.90
N VAL A 162 -8.93 0.22 -4.06
CA VAL A 162 -9.18 -0.50 -5.31
C VAL A 162 -10.34 -1.46 -5.12
N ALA A 163 -11.35 -1.41 -6.00
CA ALA A 163 -12.46 -2.34 -5.98
C ALA A 163 -12.10 -3.62 -6.75
N ALA A 164 -12.19 -4.78 -6.10
CA ALA A 164 -12.07 -6.06 -6.76
C ALA A 164 -13.43 -6.64 -7.24
N ASN A 165 -14.53 -5.95 -6.98
CA ASN A 165 -15.86 -6.35 -7.44
C ASN A 165 -16.87 -5.20 -7.40
N HIS A 166 -18.03 -5.39 -8.06
CA HIS A 166 -19.08 -4.38 -8.16
C HIS A 166 -19.72 -3.96 -6.83
N GLN A 167 -19.66 -4.76 -5.78
CA GLN A 167 -20.22 -4.36 -4.48
C GLN A 167 -19.34 -3.31 -3.83
N VAL A 168 -18.03 -3.54 -3.82
CA VAL A 168 -17.03 -2.57 -3.34
C VAL A 168 -17.01 -1.32 -4.22
N GLU A 169 -17.14 -1.46 -5.55
CA GLU A 169 -17.23 -0.33 -6.48
C GLU A 169 -18.36 0.65 -6.09
N ARG A 170 -19.53 0.14 -5.72
CA ARG A 170 -20.64 0.98 -5.24
C ARG A 170 -20.33 1.71 -3.94
N GLU A 171 -19.61 1.07 -3.04
CA GLU A 171 -19.17 1.70 -1.79
C GLU A 171 -18.16 2.82 -2.06
N LEU A 172 -17.25 2.65 -3.02
CA LEU A 172 -16.28 3.67 -3.41
C LEU A 172 -16.95 4.98 -3.86
N GLY A 173 -18.12 4.93 -4.44
CA GLY A 173 -18.87 6.11 -4.86
C GLY A 173 -19.13 7.10 -3.72
N THR A 174 -19.25 6.63 -2.47
CA THR A 174 -19.46 7.50 -1.30
C THR A 174 -18.19 8.23 -0.86
N PHE A 175 -17.03 7.76 -1.29
CA PHE A 175 -15.72 8.30 -0.93
C PHE A 175 -15.00 9.01 -2.09
N ALA A 176 -15.66 9.20 -3.22
CA ALA A 176 -15.08 9.67 -4.48
C ALA A 176 -14.27 10.99 -4.39
N HIS A 177 -14.57 11.84 -3.39
CA HIS A 177 -13.91 13.13 -3.17
C HIS A 177 -13.03 13.16 -1.90
N SER A 178 -13.01 12.08 -1.13
CA SER A 178 -12.24 12.02 0.13
C SER A 178 -10.99 11.15 0.03
N MET A 179 -10.96 10.21 -0.91
CA MET A 179 -9.81 9.35 -1.15
C MET A 179 -9.66 9.02 -2.64
N HIS A 180 -8.43 8.69 -3.07
CA HIS A 180 -8.22 8.13 -4.39
C HIS A 180 -8.83 6.73 -4.47
N SER A 181 -9.57 6.48 -5.54
CA SER A 181 -10.22 5.20 -5.81
C SER A 181 -9.94 4.73 -7.24
N ILE A 182 -9.83 3.41 -7.41
CA ILE A 182 -9.59 2.74 -8.70
C ILE A 182 -10.63 1.63 -8.87
N VAL A 183 -11.25 1.57 -10.04
CA VAL A 183 -12.26 0.60 -10.43
C VAL A 183 -11.96 0.02 -11.82
#